data_c311b766942317f442d74f6a6b7c0e17
#
_entry.id   c311b766942317f442d74f6a6b7c0e17
#
_cell.length_a   1.000
_cell.length_b   1.000
_cell.length_c   1.000
_cell.angle_alpha   90.00
_cell.angle_beta   90.00
_cell.angle_gamma   90.00
#
_symmetry.space_group_name_H-M   'P 1'
#
loop_
_entity.id
_entity.type
_entity.pdbx_description
1 polymer ?
#
loop_
_entity_poly.entity_id
_entity_poly.type
_entity_poly.pdbx_seq_one_letter_code
_entity_poly.pdbx_strand_id
1 'polypeptide(L)'
;MWIRRSFGNDILYTTIVQSYIDTLLQGGFNFECFIEGGRSRTGKLLPPKFGILNFILDSILSGRVEDMIICPVSTQYDKVIETEGYVGELLGIPKKKENLTDFLSASSVLSLKLGRVDVRFHEPWSLRQFIQEQRTRTIGIPKSLDLSSLNTPATRQKLLRTMGYKVLSDINAVSVVMPTALIGTVLLTLRGRGVGMSELIRRVEWLSDRVRAKGGRVAHFGNSPIAVVIERGLEVLGKELVGVVEGLPELTYFAVDRFQLSFYRNMTIHLFISEALVSASMYIKVKRGGGPANQRIEYEELRTQVLFLSQIFRGEFIYPTEGLAVNLDNTLKGLEADSIVDLERDAEGKITAVGLADAERRAGRENYDFYCFLIWPFVESFWLGAVSLMGLTPPLNHEGDGWLDAKKCQDSSQLVSSHLPSFGEILQQVEENKIEQH
;
A
#
# COMPACT_ATOMS: atom_id res chain seq x y z
N MET A 1 -23.42 -1.19 -18.48
CA MET A 1 -23.78 0.26 -18.68
C MET A 1 -22.59 0.99 -19.26
N TRP A 2 -22.78 1.74 -20.34
CA TRP A 2 -21.73 2.64 -20.89
C TRP A 2 -21.86 4.00 -20.23
N ILE A 3 -20.81 4.44 -19.52
CA ILE A 3 -20.79 5.69 -18.79
C ILE A 3 -19.60 6.54 -19.23
N ARG A 4 -19.78 7.86 -19.32
CA ARG A 4 -18.68 8.77 -19.62
C ARG A 4 -17.62 8.74 -18.53
N ARG A 5 -16.35 8.89 -18.88
CA ARG A 5 -15.26 8.97 -17.89
C ARG A 5 -15.33 10.19 -16.98
N SER A 6 -15.92 11.27 -17.49
CA SER A 6 -16.16 12.50 -16.74
C SER A 6 -17.56 13.01 -17.08
N PHE A 7 -18.28 13.44 -16.07
CA PHE A 7 -19.62 14.00 -16.24
C PHE A 7 -19.57 15.51 -16.54
N GLY A 8 -18.44 16.18 -16.22
CA GLY A 8 -18.30 17.63 -16.36
C GLY A 8 -19.40 18.37 -15.59
N ASN A 9 -19.85 19.47 -16.16
CA ASN A 9 -20.98 20.28 -15.66
C ASN A 9 -22.30 19.94 -16.38
N ASP A 10 -22.41 18.78 -17.02
CA ASP A 10 -23.60 18.34 -17.75
C ASP A 10 -24.67 17.87 -16.76
N ILE A 11 -25.55 18.78 -16.37
CA ILE A 11 -26.63 18.55 -15.40
C ILE A 11 -27.58 17.46 -15.91
N LEU A 12 -27.96 17.51 -17.20
CA LEU A 12 -28.86 16.52 -17.79
C LEU A 12 -28.28 15.12 -17.71
N TYR A 13 -27.01 14.95 -18.10
CA TYR A 13 -26.34 13.66 -18.05
C TYR A 13 -26.24 13.15 -16.61
N THR A 14 -25.87 14.00 -15.67
CA THR A 14 -25.77 13.66 -14.25
C THR A 14 -27.13 13.19 -13.69
N THR A 15 -28.22 13.90 -14.05
CA THR A 15 -29.58 13.53 -13.64
C THR A 15 -30.01 12.18 -14.24
N ILE A 16 -29.69 11.92 -15.50
CA ILE A 16 -29.98 10.63 -16.14
C ILE A 16 -29.26 9.49 -15.43
N VAL A 17 -27.96 9.67 -15.11
CA VAL A 17 -27.17 8.67 -14.38
C VAL A 17 -27.74 8.42 -12.99
N GLN A 18 -28.14 9.48 -12.27
CA GLN A 18 -28.78 9.36 -10.95
C GLN A 18 -30.10 8.55 -11.05
N SER A 19 -30.99 8.94 -11.97
CA SER A 19 -32.28 8.26 -12.18
C SER A 19 -32.08 6.78 -12.57
N TYR A 20 -31.08 6.50 -13.38
CA TYR A 20 -30.76 5.14 -13.78
C TYR A 20 -30.29 4.30 -12.57
N ILE A 21 -29.43 4.84 -11.72
CA ILE A 21 -28.96 4.18 -10.49
C ILE A 21 -30.15 3.96 -9.54
N ASP A 22 -31.00 4.98 -9.34
CA ASP A 22 -32.20 4.86 -8.49
C ASP A 22 -33.11 3.73 -8.98
N THR A 23 -33.35 3.64 -10.28
CA THR A 23 -34.19 2.59 -10.89
C THR A 23 -33.61 1.20 -10.68
N LEU A 24 -32.29 1.03 -10.84
CA LEU A 24 -31.62 -0.24 -10.58
C LEU A 24 -31.75 -0.65 -9.12
N LEU A 25 -31.50 0.25 -8.18
CA LEU A 25 -31.57 -0.02 -6.75
C LEU A 25 -32.99 -0.32 -6.29
N GLN A 26 -33.99 0.45 -6.76
CA GLN A 26 -35.43 0.21 -6.47
C GLN A 26 -35.90 -1.13 -7.03
N GLY A 27 -35.38 -1.54 -8.19
CA GLY A 27 -35.69 -2.81 -8.82
C GLY A 27 -35.00 -4.01 -8.16
N GLY A 28 -34.17 -3.79 -7.14
CA GLY A 28 -33.43 -4.86 -6.45
C GLY A 28 -32.30 -5.50 -7.29
N PHE A 29 -31.85 -4.80 -8.32
CA PHE A 29 -30.74 -5.29 -9.16
C PHE A 29 -29.41 -5.14 -8.46
N ASN A 30 -28.51 -6.11 -8.66
CA ASN A 30 -27.12 -5.98 -8.23
C ASN A 30 -26.40 -4.92 -9.05
N PHE A 31 -25.66 -4.08 -8.35
CA PHE A 31 -24.83 -3.03 -8.94
C PHE A 31 -23.37 -3.23 -8.53
N GLU A 32 -22.49 -3.45 -9.49
CA GLU A 32 -21.06 -3.61 -9.24
C GLU A 32 -20.32 -2.33 -9.65
N CYS A 33 -19.41 -1.87 -8.80
CA CYS A 33 -18.50 -0.80 -9.13
C CYS A 33 -17.13 -0.97 -8.47
N PHE A 34 -16.08 -0.54 -9.17
CA PHE A 34 -14.73 -0.49 -8.64
C PHE A 34 -14.51 0.82 -7.90
N ILE A 35 -14.42 0.73 -6.57
CA ILE A 35 -14.34 1.92 -5.71
C ILE A 35 -13.10 2.79 -5.98
N GLU A 36 -12.02 2.19 -6.47
CA GLU A 36 -10.79 2.90 -6.84
C GLU A 36 -10.92 3.64 -8.18
N GLY A 37 -11.96 3.36 -8.96
CA GLY A 37 -12.24 4.00 -10.25
C GLY A 37 -11.23 3.70 -11.36
N GLY A 38 -10.26 2.84 -11.11
CA GLY A 38 -9.23 2.44 -12.07
C GLY A 38 -8.34 1.34 -11.48
N ARG A 39 -7.44 0.81 -12.32
CA ARG A 39 -6.45 -0.19 -11.90
C ARG A 39 -5.22 0.50 -11.30
N SER A 40 -4.71 0.00 -10.17
CA SER A 40 -3.43 0.44 -9.61
C SER A 40 -2.28 0.08 -10.56
N ARG A 41 -1.39 1.03 -10.85
CA ARG A 41 -0.14 0.76 -11.59
C ARG A 41 0.98 0.29 -10.69
N THR A 42 0.82 0.48 -9.40
CA THR A 42 1.87 0.17 -8.42
C THR A 42 1.58 -1.05 -7.57
N GLY A 43 0.39 -1.65 -7.68
CA GLY A 43 -0.07 -2.73 -6.80
C GLY A 43 -0.57 -2.29 -5.43
N LYS A 44 -0.45 -1.00 -5.07
CA LYS A 44 -1.01 -0.44 -3.83
C LYS A 44 -2.51 -0.17 -3.98
N LEU A 45 -3.23 -0.15 -2.87
CA LEU A 45 -4.60 0.36 -2.82
C LEU A 45 -4.63 1.84 -3.19
N LEU A 46 -5.56 2.22 -4.05
CA LEU A 46 -5.79 3.62 -4.41
C LEU A 46 -6.86 4.23 -3.51
N PRO A 47 -6.83 5.57 -3.29
CA PRO A 47 -7.90 6.25 -2.58
C PRO A 47 -9.26 6.07 -3.28
N PRO A 48 -10.37 6.04 -2.53
CA PRO A 48 -11.68 5.81 -3.10
C PRO A 48 -12.11 6.97 -4.02
N LYS A 49 -12.78 6.64 -5.12
CA LYS A 49 -13.45 7.61 -5.99
C LYS A 49 -14.89 7.78 -5.54
N PHE A 50 -15.29 9.01 -5.31
CA PHE A 50 -16.57 9.31 -4.68
C PHE A 50 -17.75 9.50 -5.66
N GLY A 51 -17.50 9.52 -6.97
CA GLY A 51 -18.56 9.82 -7.95
C GLY A 51 -19.79 8.92 -7.83
N ILE A 52 -19.61 7.62 -8.01
CA ILE A 52 -20.72 6.64 -7.91
C ILE A 52 -21.25 6.55 -6.48
N LEU A 53 -20.37 6.56 -5.48
CA LEU A 53 -20.78 6.53 -4.08
C LEU A 53 -21.65 7.73 -3.70
N ASN A 54 -21.42 8.89 -4.33
CA ASN A 54 -22.22 10.08 -4.10
C ASN A 54 -23.65 9.92 -4.62
N PHE A 55 -23.84 9.29 -5.79
CA PHE A 55 -25.19 8.97 -6.30
C PHE A 55 -25.91 8.00 -5.38
N ILE A 56 -25.25 6.95 -4.95
CA ILE A 56 -25.81 5.94 -4.03
C ILE A 56 -26.20 6.59 -2.69
N LEU A 57 -25.31 7.40 -2.11
CA LEU A 57 -25.59 8.11 -0.86
C LEU A 57 -26.79 9.08 -1.02
N ASP A 58 -26.87 9.77 -2.15
CA ASP A 58 -27.98 10.65 -2.45
C ASP A 58 -29.31 9.94 -2.56
N SER A 59 -29.35 8.76 -3.16
CA SER A 59 -30.54 7.91 -3.26
C SER A 59 -31.12 7.56 -1.88
N ILE A 60 -30.25 7.23 -0.92
CA ILE A 60 -30.67 6.89 0.47
C ILE A 60 -31.05 8.15 1.26
N LEU A 61 -30.24 9.22 1.22
CA LEU A 61 -30.51 10.45 1.99
C LEU A 61 -31.77 11.18 1.55
N SER A 62 -32.12 11.08 0.27
CA SER A 62 -33.35 11.66 -0.29
C SER A 62 -34.59 10.78 -0.12
N GLY A 63 -34.42 9.54 0.40
CA GLY A 63 -35.50 8.58 0.59
C GLY A 63 -36.03 7.95 -0.72
N ARG A 64 -35.37 8.14 -1.86
CA ARG A 64 -35.74 7.49 -3.13
C ARG A 64 -35.49 5.99 -3.11
N VAL A 65 -34.49 5.55 -2.36
CA VAL A 65 -34.20 4.14 -2.08
C VAL A 65 -34.23 3.95 -0.56
N GLU A 66 -34.89 2.90 -0.10
CA GLU A 66 -35.05 2.67 1.33
C GLU A 66 -33.74 2.22 2.00
N ASP A 67 -33.06 1.24 1.44
CA ASP A 67 -31.76 0.74 1.89
C ASP A 67 -31.00 0.10 0.74
N MET A 68 -29.70 -0.11 0.95
CA MET A 68 -28.83 -0.86 0.05
C MET A 68 -27.83 -1.67 0.88
N ILE A 69 -27.62 -2.90 0.46
CA ILE A 69 -26.59 -3.76 1.06
C ILE A 69 -25.28 -3.56 0.30
N ILE A 70 -24.24 -3.15 1.03
CA ILE A 70 -22.88 -3.06 0.51
C ILE A 70 -22.18 -4.40 0.77
N CYS A 71 -21.64 -4.98 -0.29
CA CYS A 71 -20.87 -6.22 -0.22
C CYS A 71 -19.44 -5.95 -0.76
N PRO A 72 -18.45 -5.64 0.09
CA PRO A 72 -17.07 -5.45 -0.34
C PRO A 72 -16.48 -6.78 -0.84
N VAL A 73 -15.80 -6.73 -2.00
CA VAL A 73 -15.20 -7.91 -2.63
C VAL A 73 -13.75 -7.64 -2.96
N SER A 74 -12.86 -8.56 -2.57
CA SER A 74 -11.44 -8.55 -2.92
C SER A 74 -11.15 -9.63 -3.95
N THR A 75 -10.42 -9.28 -5.02
CA THR A 75 -9.92 -10.22 -6.02
C THR A 75 -8.41 -10.10 -6.10
N GLN A 76 -7.70 -11.19 -5.86
CA GLN A 76 -6.25 -11.24 -5.87
C GLN A 76 -5.75 -12.27 -6.91
N TYR A 77 -4.65 -11.92 -7.59
CA TYR A 77 -4.07 -12.72 -8.67
C TYR A 77 -2.63 -13.10 -8.33
N ASP A 78 -2.24 -14.34 -8.69
CA ASP A 78 -0.84 -14.75 -8.62
C ASP A 78 0.01 -14.02 -9.66
N LYS A 79 -0.47 -13.88 -10.89
CA LYS A 79 0.19 -13.12 -11.95
C LYS A 79 -0.70 -12.02 -12.47
N VAL A 80 -0.16 -10.81 -12.52
CA VAL A 80 -0.77 -9.66 -13.16
C VAL A 80 -0.05 -9.44 -14.49
N ILE A 81 -0.77 -9.61 -15.59
CA ILE A 81 -0.22 -9.62 -16.95
C ILE A 81 0.26 -8.22 -17.36
N GLU A 82 -0.39 -7.18 -16.84
CA GLU A 82 -0.15 -5.81 -17.25
C GLU A 82 1.04 -5.13 -16.54
N THR A 83 1.78 -5.83 -15.67
CA THR A 83 2.86 -5.20 -14.86
C THR A 83 3.94 -4.54 -15.72
N GLU A 84 4.33 -5.13 -16.84
CA GLU A 84 5.28 -4.53 -17.78
C GLU A 84 4.75 -3.21 -18.35
N GLY A 85 3.49 -3.21 -18.81
CA GLY A 85 2.81 -2.00 -19.30
C GLY A 85 2.69 -0.92 -18.22
N TYR A 86 2.43 -1.29 -16.97
CA TYR A 86 2.34 -0.35 -15.85
C TYR A 86 3.69 0.31 -15.55
N VAL A 87 4.78 -0.45 -15.56
CA VAL A 87 6.14 0.11 -15.42
C VAL A 87 6.42 1.10 -16.54
N GLY A 88 6.10 0.75 -17.79
CA GLY A 88 6.24 1.67 -18.93
C GLY A 88 5.45 2.97 -18.73
N GLU A 89 4.17 2.89 -18.32
CA GLU A 89 3.35 4.06 -18.03
C GLU A 89 3.95 4.94 -16.90
N LEU A 90 4.49 4.32 -15.85
CA LEU A 90 5.13 5.03 -14.73
C LEU A 90 6.44 5.72 -15.16
N LEU A 91 7.16 5.15 -16.11
CA LEU A 91 8.37 5.74 -16.71
C LEU A 91 8.07 6.78 -17.80
N GLY A 92 6.79 7.13 -18.02
CA GLY A 92 6.38 8.16 -18.97
C GLY A 92 6.19 7.65 -20.41
N ILE A 93 6.23 6.36 -20.65
CA ILE A 93 5.95 5.78 -21.98
C ILE A 93 4.46 5.91 -22.25
N PRO A 94 4.04 6.59 -23.33
CA PRO A 94 2.62 6.74 -23.65
C PRO A 94 1.92 5.39 -23.85
N LYS A 95 0.73 5.26 -23.29
CA LYS A 95 -0.08 4.05 -23.47
C LYS A 95 -0.34 3.81 -24.97
N LYS A 96 0.04 2.64 -25.46
CA LYS A 96 -0.30 2.21 -26.82
C LYS A 96 -1.81 2.09 -26.94
N LYS A 97 -2.37 2.57 -28.04
CA LYS A 97 -3.78 2.34 -28.34
C LYS A 97 -3.98 0.87 -28.66
N GLU A 98 -4.93 0.25 -27.97
CA GLU A 98 -5.33 -1.13 -28.24
C GLU A 98 -5.91 -1.22 -29.66
N ASN A 99 -5.43 -2.17 -30.45
CA ASN A 99 -5.97 -2.46 -31.77
C ASN A 99 -6.30 -3.97 -31.90
N LEU A 100 -7.11 -4.32 -32.90
CA LEU A 100 -7.56 -5.69 -33.10
C LEU A 100 -6.40 -6.66 -33.44
N THR A 101 -5.34 -6.18 -34.08
CA THR A 101 -4.16 -6.99 -34.41
C THR A 101 -3.38 -7.35 -33.13
N ASP A 102 -3.25 -6.44 -32.20
CA ASP A 102 -2.61 -6.71 -30.89
C ASP A 102 -3.45 -7.70 -30.07
N PHE A 103 -4.78 -7.60 -30.13
CA PHE A 103 -5.67 -8.57 -29.49
C PHE A 103 -5.52 -9.98 -30.08
N LEU A 104 -5.40 -10.10 -31.37
CA LEU A 104 -5.20 -11.42 -32.04
C LEU A 104 -3.80 -11.99 -31.77
N SER A 105 -2.78 -11.15 -31.68
CA SER A 105 -1.41 -11.58 -31.34
C SER A 105 -1.28 -11.93 -29.84
N ALA A 106 -2.17 -11.44 -28.99
CA ALA A 106 -2.21 -11.75 -27.56
C ALA A 106 -2.68 -13.20 -27.26
N SER A 107 -2.93 -14.04 -28.27
CA SER A 107 -3.24 -15.47 -28.06
C SER A 107 -2.12 -16.22 -27.29
N SER A 108 -0.87 -15.75 -27.38
CA SER A 108 0.25 -16.25 -26.56
C SER A 108 0.02 -16.11 -25.05
N VAL A 109 -0.81 -15.16 -24.62
CA VAL A 109 -1.21 -14.98 -23.21
C VAL A 109 -1.95 -16.21 -22.67
N LEU A 110 -2.68 -16.94 -23.54
CA LEU A 110 -3.40 -18.15 -23.14
C LEU A 110 -2.45 -19.32 -22.78
N SER A 111 -1.19 -19.26 -23.18
CA SER A 111 -0.17 -20.26 -22.83
C SER A 111 0.61 -19.91 -21.56
N LEU A 112 0.40 -18.73 -20.97
CA LEU A 112 1.10 -18.30 -19.76
C LEU A 112 0.60 -19.06 -18.52
N LYS A 113 1.53 -19.40 -17.65
CA LYS A 113 1.20 -19.88 -16.30
C LYS A 113 0.74 -18.70 -15.45
N LEU A 114 -0.58 -18.49 -15.34
CA LEU A 114 -1.15 -17.34 -14.64
C LEU A 114 -1.36 -17.58 -13.12
N GLY A 115 -1.17 -18.82 -12.66
CA GLY A 115 -1.39 -19.18 -11.26
C GLY A 115 -2.88 -19.21 -10.92
N ARG A 116 -3.22 -18.67 -9.77
CA ARG A 116 -4.58 -18.67 -9.19
C ARG A 116 -5.17 -17.28 -9.10
N VAL A 117 -6.50 -17.26 -9.01
CA VAL A 117 -7.28 -16.09 -8.62
C VAL A 117 -8.00 -16.44 -7.31
N ASP A 118 -7.88 -15.60 -6.32
CA ASP A 118 -8.63 -15.72 -5.06
C ASP A 118 -9.65 -14.58 -4.96
N VAL A 119 -10.93 -14.94 -4.80
CA VAL A 119 -12.04 -13.99 -4.67
C VAL A 119 -12.65 -14.15 -3.28
N ARG A 120 -12.74 -13.06 -2.54
CA ARG A 120 -13.28 -13.02 -1.18
C ARG A 120 -14.33 -11.96 -1.02
N PHE A 121 -15.39 -12.34 -0.33
CA PHE A 121 -16.48 -11.45 0.05
C PHE A 121 -16.34 -11.10 1.54
N HIS A 122 -16.43 -9.80 1.83
CA HIS A 122 -16.58 -9.34 3.20
C HIS A 122 -18.04 -9.53 3.65
N GLU A 123 -18.26 -9.52 4.97
CA GLU A 123 -19.60 -9.50 5.55
C GLU A 123 -20.40 -8.33 4.98
N PRO A 124 -21.54 -8.57 4.33
CA PRO A 124 -22.37 -7.48 3.79
C PRO A 124 -22.96 -6.63 4.90
N TRP A 125 -23.16 -5.34 4.65
CA TRP A 125 -23.74 -4.43 5.62
C TRP A 125 -24.71 -3.43 4.99
N SER A 126 -25.72 -3.00 5.78
CA SER A 126 -26.71 -2.02 5.39
C SER A 126 -26.11 -0.61 5.36
N LEU A 127 -26.27 0.09 4.23
CA LEU A 127 -25.85 1.47 4.10
C LEU A 127 -26.69 2.39 5.02
N ARG A 128 -27.98 2.14 5.14
CA ARG A 128 -28.85 2.89 6.04
C ARG A 128 -28.40 2.77 7.49
N GLN A 129 -28.12 1.56 7.96
CA GLN A 129 -27.61 1.32 9.30
C GLN A 129 -26.28 2.04 9.52
N PHE A 130 -25.36 1.93 8.59
CA PHE A 130 -24.07 2.65 8.63
C PHE A 130 -24.24 4.16 8.76
N ILE A 131 -25.14 4.77 7.97
CA ILE A 131 -25.43 6.22 8.05
C ILE A 131 -25.96 6.57 9.46
N GLN A 132 -26.85 5.76 10.01
CA GLN A 132 -27.40 5.98 11.36
C GLN A 132 -26.32 5.90 12.46
N GLU A 133 -25.38 4.96 12.34
CA GLU A 133 -24.26 4.83 13.26
C GLU A 133 -23.31 6.02 13.17
N GLN A 134 -22.95 6.44 11.94
CA GLN A 134 -22.06 7.58 11.72
C GLN A 134 -22.67 8.90 12.20
N ARG A 135 -23.99 9.04 12.10
CA ARG A 135 -24.74 10.19 12.60
C ARG A 135 -24.46 10.44 14.09
N THR A 136 -24.49 9.39 14.89
CA THR A 136 -24.28 9.50 16.34
C THR A 136 -22.82 9.66 16.72
N ARG A 137 -21.93 8.88 16.09
CA ARG A 137 -20.48 8.84 16.43
C ARG A 137 -19.70 10.03 15.90
N THR A 138 -19.94 10.42 14.67
CA THR A 138 -19.03 11.31 13.93
C THR A 138 -19.57 12.71 13.78
N ILE A 139 -20.91 12.85 13.73
CA ILE A 139 -21.59 14.11 13.42
C ILE A 139 -22.26 14.70 14.67
N GLY A 140 -22.47 13.86 15.71
CA GLY A 140 -23.09 14.30 16.97
C GLY A 140 -24.60 14.64 16.85
N ILE A 141 -25.25 14.23 15.76
CA ILE A 141 -26.67 14.51 15.52
C ILE A 141 -27.53 13.42 16.17
N PRO A 142 -28.57 13.75 16.96
CA PRO A 142 -29.47 12.76 17.57
C PRO A 142 -30.15 11.85 16.58
N LYS A 143 -30.38 10.57 16.96
CA LYS A 143 -31.05 9.56 16.12
C LYS A 143 -32.52 9.91 15.78
N SER A 144 -33.14 10.81 16.53
CA SER A 144 -34.54 11.20 16.39
C SER A 144 -34.86 12.10 15.18
N LEU A 145 -33.83 12.71 14.56
CA LEU A 145 -34.02 13.56 13.39
C LEU A 145 -34.09 12.73 12.10
N ASP A 146 -34.82 13.19 11.11
CA ASP A 146 -34.91 12.52 9.81
C ASP A 146 -33.57 12.49 9.06
N LEU A 147 -33.36 11.51 8.19
CA LEU A 147 -32.13 11.37 7.37
C LEU A 147 -31.95 12.56 6.43
N SER A 148 -33.04 13.20 5.98
CA SER A 148 -32.97 14.41 5.15
C SER A 148 -32.21 15.55 5.81
N SER A 149 -32.18 15.61 7.17
CA SER A 149 -31.41 16.61 7.92
C SER A 149 -29.90 16.45 7.77
N LEU A 150 -29.43 15.28 7.30
CA LEU A 150 -28.02 15.01 7.02
C LEU A 150 -27.56 15.50 5.63
N ASN A 151 -28.47 16.02 4.82
CA ASN A 151 -28.16 16.40 3.43
C ASN A 151 -27.53 17.80 3.30
N THR A 152 -26.74 18.21 4.31
CA THR A 152 -25.89 19.40 4.17
C THR A 152 -24.60 19.04 3.44
N PRO A 153 -23.99 19.95 2.64
CA PRO A 153 -22.77 19.65 1.89
C PRO A 153 -21.64 19.12 2.76
N ALA A 154 -21.42 19.73 3.94
CA ALA A 154 -20.34 19.31 4.85
C ALA A 154 -20.57 17.90 5.44
N THR A 155 -21.80 17.64 5.91
CA THR A 155 -22.17 16.31 6.46
C THR A 155 -22.08 15.23 5.38
N ARG A 156 -22.60 15.53 4.20
CA ARG A 156 -22.58 14.63 3.05
C ARG A 156 -21.14 14.26 2.66
N GLN A 157 -20.24 15.25 2.57
CA GLN A 157 -18.85 15.02 2.24
C GLN A 157 -18.15 14.14 3.30
N LYS A 158 -18.45 14.37 4.59
CA LYS A 158 -17.91 13.57 5.69
C LYS A 158 -18.40 12.11 5.63
N LEU A 159 -19.72 11.91 5.44
CA LEU A 159 -20.31 10.57 5.29
C LEU A 159 -19.73 9.84 4.09
N LEU A 160 -19.65 10.51 2.95
CA LEU A 160 -19.12 9.96 1.70
C LEU A 160 -17.68 9.51 1.85
N ARG A 161 -16.84 10.33 2.49
CA ARG A 161 -15.45 9.99 2.78
C ARG A 161 -15.35 8.79 3.72
N THR A 162 -16.10 8.80 4.83
CA THR A 162 -16.08 7.70 5.80
C THR A 162 -16.56 6.39 5.17
N MET A 163 -17.62 6.44 4.35
CA MET A 163 -18.13 5.29 3.60
C MET A 163 -17.07 4.73 2.63
N GLY A 164 -16.45 5.59 1.83
CA GLY A 164 -15.45 5.15 0.86
C GLY A 164 -14.25 4.47 1.51
N TYR A 165 -13.73 5.04 2.59
CA TYR A 165 -12.60 4.43 3.33
C TYR A 165 -13.01 3.17 4.08
N LYS A 166 -14.26 3.08 4.60
CA LYS A 166 -14.78 1.84 5.18
C LYS A 166 -14.82 0.73 4.16
N VAL A 167 -15.37 0.96 2.97
CA VAL A 167 -15.41 -0.06 1.90
C VAL A 167 -14.00 -0.53 1.54
N LEU A 168 -13.02 0.37 1.40
CA LEU A 168 -11.63 0.00 1.15
C LEU A 168 -11.02 -0.82 2.31
N SER A 169 -11.29 -0.43 3.54
CA SER A 169 -10.84 -1.17 4.73
C SER A 169 -11.42 -2.58 4.75
N ASP A 170 -12.71 -2.74 4.44
CA ASP A 170 -13.39 -4.02 4.40
C ASP A 170 -12.85 -4.93 3.26
N ILE A 171 -12.59 -4.35 2.07
CA ILE A 171 -11.92 -5.07 0.96
C ILE A 171 -10.55 -5.55 1.40
N ASN A 172 -9.79 -4.68 2.07
CA ASN A 172 -8.45 -5.01 2.54
C ASN A 172 -8.46 -6.11 3.61
N ALA A 173 -9.42 -6.07 4.54
CA ALA A 173 -9.56 -7.06 5.61
C ALA A 173 -9.79 -8.49 5.10
N VAL A 174 -10.36 -8.65 3.90
CA VAL A 174 -10.58 -9.96 3.28
C VAL A 174 -9.59 -10.28 2.18
N SER A 175 -8.67 -9.37 1.85
CA SER A 175 -7.66 -9.59 0.82
C SER A 175 -6.75 -10.76 1.20
N VAL A 176 -6.27 -11.48 0.17
CA VAL A 176 -5.43 -12.65 0.33
C VAL A 176 -4.05 -12.35 -0.24
N VAL A 177 -3.02 -12.59 0.54
CA VAL A 177 -1.64 -12.46 0.08
C VAL A 177 -1.28 -13.71 -0.72
N MET A 178 -0.94 -13.51 -1.99
CA MET A 178 -0.57 -14.59 -2.91
C MET A 178 0.91 -14.95 -2.76
N PRO A 179 1.32 -16.19 -3.07
CA PRO A 179 2.72 -16.62 -2.97
C PRO A 179 3.70 -15.74 -3.74
N THR A 180 3.32 -15.30 -4.93
CA THR A 180 4.11 -14.39 -5.76
C THR A 180 4.37 -13.06 -5.06
N ALA A 181 3.40 -12.54 -4.31
CA ALA A 181 3.54 -11.33 -3.49
C ALA A 181 4.50 -11.55 -2.31
N LEU A 182 4.43 -12.70 -1.63
CA LEU A 182 5.36 -13.05 -0.55
C LEU A 182 6.79 -13.17 -1.07
N ILE A 183 7.00 -13.93 -2.16
CA ILE A 183 8.31 -14.13 -2.79
C ILE A 183 8.89 -12.79 -3.26
N GLY A 184 8.11 -12.00 -4.00
CA GLY A 184 8.55 -10.69 -4.49
C GLY A 184 8.92 -9.73 -3.35
N THR A 185 8.17 -9.76 -2.24
CA THR A 185 8.46 -8.96 -1.04
C THR A 185 9.80 -9.37 -0.42
N VAL A 186 10.02 -10.68 -0.21
CA VAL A 186 11.28 -11.19 0.36
C VAL A 186 12.46 -10.83 -0.52
N LEU A 187 12.40 -11.12 -1.82
CA LEU A 187 13.50 -10.85 -2.76
C LEU A 187 13.88 -9.37 -2.81
N LEU A 188 12.91 -8.46 -2.76
CA LEU A 188 13.18 -7.02 -2.82
C LEU A 188 13.75 -6.46 -1.52
N THR A 189 13.37 -7.03 -0.36
CA THR A 189 13.92 -6.59 0.94
C THR A 189 15.38 -7.02 1.15
N LEU A 190 15.87 -7.98 0.37
CA LEU A 190 17.29 -8.39 0.38
C LEU A 190 18.21 -7.46 -0.43
N ARG A 191 17.69 -6.36 -0.98
CA ARG A 191 18.45 -5.29 -1.65
C ARG A 191 19.35 -5.77 -2.79
N GLY A 192 18.87 -6.69 -3.61
CA GLY A 192 19.60 -7.23 -4.77
C GLY A 192 20.57 -8.38 -4.45
N ARG A 193 20.68 -8.79 -3.19
CA ARG A 193 21.41 -10.01 -2.84
C ARG A 193 20.61 -11.23 -3.27
N GLY A 194 21.31 -12.25 -3.76
CA GLY A 194 20.71 -13.55 -3.99
C GLY A 194 20.37 -14.25 -2.69
N VAL A 195 19.39 -15.13 -2.72
CA VAL A 195 18.94 -15.95 -1.59
C VAL A 195 18.84 -17.42 -2.00
N GLY A 196 19.43 -18.30 -1.21
CA GLY A 196 19.29 -19.75 -1.39
C GLY A 196 17.86 -20.21 -1.13
N MET A 197 17.48 -21.35 -1.71
CA MET A 197 16.10 -21.88 -1.59
C MET A 197 15.70 -22.10 -0.13
N SER A 198 16.59 -22.64 0.70
CA SER A 198 16.32 -22.91 2.12
C SER A 198 15.98 -21.63 2.87
N GLU A 199 16.76 -20.58 2.64
CA GLU A 199 16.56 -19.29 3.28
C GLU A 199 15.31 -18.57 2.72
N LEU A 200 15.03 -18.70 1.42
CA LEU A 200 13.80 -18.17 0.82
C LEU A 200 12.56 -18.81 1.46
N ILE A 201 12.57 -20.13 1.65
CA ILE A 201 11.50 -20.86 2.35
C ILE A 201 11.32 -20.30 3.76
N ARG A 202 12.39 -20.23 4.55
CA ARG A 202 12.35 -19.71 5.92
C ARG A 202 11.76 -18.30 6.01
N ARG A 203 12.16 -17.42 5.10
CA ARG A 203 11.69 -16.03 5.04
C ARG A 203 10.22 -15.92 4.63
N VAL A 204 9.80 -16.72 3.65
CA VAL A 204 8.40 -16.73 3.20
C VAL A 204 7.49 -17.33 4.27
N GLU A 205 7.93 -18.36 5.00
CA GLU A 205 7.19 -18.90 6.16
C GLU A 205 7.03 -17.83 7.24
N TRP A 206 8.13 -17.21 7.66
CA TRP A 206 8.10 -16.12 8.64
C TRP A 206 7.13 -15.01 8.22
N LEU A 207 7.20 -14.54 6.98
CA LEU A 207 6.31 -13.49 6.47
C LEU A 207 4.84 -13.95 6.46
N SER A 208 4.59 -15.19 6.07
CA SER A 208 3.24 -15.80 6.09
C SER A 208 2.65 -15.83 7.50
N ASP A 209 3.48 -16.16 8.51
CA ASP A 209 3.05 -16.17 9.89
C ASP A 209 2.79 -14.75 10.42
N ARG A 210 3.58 -13.76 10.01
CA ARG A 210 3.31 -12.35 10.34
C ARG A 210 2.01 -11.86 9.70
N VAL A 211 1.73 -12.23 8.45
CA VAL A 211 0.43 -11.93 7.81
C VAL A 211 -0.72 -12.52 8.63
N ARG A 212 -0.63 -13.79 9.02
CA ARG A 212 -1.68 -14.47 9.82
C ARG A 212 -1.81 -13.87 11.22
N ALA A 213 -0.72 -13.57 11.90
CA ALA A 213 -0.72 -12.95 13.22
C ALA A 213 -1.44 -11.59 13.25
N LYS A 214 -1.42 -10.87 12.13
CA LYS A 214 -2.16 -9.61 11.94
C LYS A 214 -3.61 -9.79 11.48
N GLY A 215 -4.12 -11.01 11.47
CA GLY A 215 -5.47 -11.31 10.97
C GLY A 215 -5.58 -11.31 9.44
N GLY A 216 -4.46 -11.12 8.73
CA GLY A 216 -4.42 -11.22 7.28
C GLY A 216 -4.54 -12.67 6.80
N ARG A 217 -4.77 -12.84 5.51
CA ARG A 217 -4.98 -14.14 4.88
C ARG A 217 -3.86 -14.42 3.89
N VAL A 218 -3.35 -15.64 3.92
CA VAL A 218 -2.41 -16.17 2.91
C VAL A 218 -3.16 -17.19 2.07
N ALA A 219 -2.89 -17.20 0.75
CA ALA A 219 -3.51 -18.15 -0.15
C ALA A 219 -3.32 -19.59 0.33
N HIS A 220 -4.39 -20.38 0.30
CA HIS A 220 -4.40 -21.75 0.80
C HIS A 220 -4.14 -22.72 -0.37
N PHE A 221 -3.16 -23.60 -0.20
CA PHE A 221 -2.78 -24.60 -1.21
C PHE A 221 -3.04 -26.03 -0.76
N GLY A 222 -4.08 -26.25 0.04
CA GLY A 222 -4.34 -27.54 0.66
C GLY A 222 -3.22 -27.92 1.63
N ASN A 223 -2.81 -29.19 1.61
CA ASN A 223 -1.73 -29.70 2.45
C ASN A 223 -0.35 -29.69 1.72
N SER A 224 -0.21 -28.87 0.66
CA SER A 224 1.07 -28.79 -0.06
C SER A 224 2.17 -28.21 0.85
N PRO A 225 3.36 -28.80 0.88
CA PRO A 225 4.51 -28.24 1.57
C PRO A 225 4.82 -26.83 1.04
N ILE A 226 5.30 -25.95 1.91
CA ILE A 226 5.60 -24.56 1.54
C ILE A 226 6.62 -24.46 0.40
N ALA A 227 7.59 -25.37 0.35
CA ALA A 227 8.58 -25.44 -0.72
C ALA A 227 7.91 -25.58 -2.10
N VAL A 228 6.91 -26.45 -2.23
CA VAL A 228 6.15 -26.65 -3.48
C VAL A 228 5.35 -25.41 -3.84
N VAL A 229 4.83 -24.70 -2.84
CA VAL A 229 4.10 -23.43 -3.06
C VAL A 229 5.04 -22.35 -3.60
N ILE A 230 6.25 -22.28 -3.04
CA ILE A 230 7.29 -21.34 -3.47
C ILE A 230 7.78 -21.67 -4.88
N GLU A 231 8.08 -22.93 -5.18
CA GLU A 231 8.46 -23.36 -6.53
C GLU A 231 7.42 -22.95 -7.58
N ARG A 232 6.14 -23.19 -7.31
CA ARG A 232 5.04 -22.76 -8.20
C ARG A 232 4.96 -21.24 -8.32
N GLY A 233 5.15 -20.51 -7.22
CA GLY A 233 5.20 -19.05 -7.23
C GLY A 233 6.34 -18.50 -8.08
N LEU A 234 7.53 -19.12 -7.99
CA LEU A 234 8.68 -18.79 -8.84
C LEU A 234 8.42 -19.08 -10.32
N GLU A 235 7.77 -20.22 -10.63
CA GLU A 235 7.35 -20.54 -12.00
C GLU A 235 6.36 -19.51 -12.57
N VAL A 236 5.41 -19.04 -11.76
CA VAL A 236 4.42 -18.02 -12.14
C VAL A 236 5.07 -16.66 -12.36
N LEU A 237 6.01 -16.25 -11.51
CA LEU A 237 6.79 -15.02 -11.68
C LEU A 237 7.60 -15.06 -12.98
N GLY A 238 8.24 -16.21 -13.26
CA GLY A 238 9.02 -16.42 -14.49
C GLY A 238 10.44 -15.85 -14.39
N LYS A 239 11.27 -16.24 -15.35
CA LYS A 239 12.70 -15.90 -15.41
C LYS A 239 12.94 -14.41 -15.70
N GLU A 240 11.95 -13.73 -16.27
CA GLU A 240 11.98 -12.29 -16.54
C GLU A 240 11.95 -11.46 -15.25
N LEU A 241 11.32 -11.98 -14.18
CA LEU A 241 11.21 -11.29 -12.91
C LEU A 241 12.21 -11.81 -11.87
N VAL A 242 12.44 -13.13 -11.86
CA VAL A 242 13.30 -13.80 -10.87
C VAL A 242 14.32 -14.66 -11.59
N GLY A 243 15.59 -14.29 -11.44
CA GLY A 243 16.72 -15.07 -11.94
C GLY A 243 17.14 -16.16 -10.96
N VAL A 244 17.87 -17.14 -11.48
CA VAL A 244 18.45 -18.24 -10.71
C VAL A 244 19.93 -18.35 -11.01
N VAL A 245 20.74 -18.57 -9.98
CA VAL A 245 22.17 -18.92 -10.09
C VAL A 245 22.31 -20.40 -9.80
N GLU A 246 22.85 -21.12 -10.77
CA GLU A 246 23.16 -22.55 -10.67
C GLU A 246 24.64 -22.74 -10.31
N GLY A 247 25.01 -23.92 -9.84
CA GLY A 247 26.40 -24.26 -9.51
C GLY A 247 26.83 -23.86 -8.08
N LEU A 248 25.93 -23.30 -7.29
CA LEU A 248 26.09 -23.11 -5.84
C LEU A 248 25.58 -24.36 -5.09
N PRO A 249 25.88 -24.51 -3.78
CA PRO A 249 25.39 -25.64 -2.98
C PRO A 249 23.87 -25.82 -3.02
N GLU A 250 23.12 -24.73 -3.21
CA GLU A 250 21.69 -24.74 -3.48
C GLU A 250 21.33 -23.69 -4.53
N LEU A 251 20.16 -23.85 -5.18
CA LEU A 251 19.63 -22.86 -6.13
C LEU A 251 19.46 -21.53 -5.42
N THR A 252 20.04 -20.49 -5.99
CA THR A 252 20.03 -19.14 -5.43
C THR A 252 19.23 -18.23 -6.34
N TYR A 253 18.21 -17.59 -5.79
CA TYR A 253 17.27 -16.73 -6.50
C TYR A 253 17.56 -15.25 -6.27
N PHE A 254 17.35 -14.42 -7.29
CA PHE A 254 17.55 -12.98 -7.19
C PHE A 254 16.52 -12.22 -8.05
N ALA A 255 16.24 -10.97 -7.69
CA ALA A 255 15.35 -10.10 -8.43
C ALA A 255 16.02 -9.63 -9.74
N VAL A 256 15.43 -9.92 -10.90
CA VAL A 256 15.84 -9.44 -12.22
C VAL A 256 15.18 -8.10 -12.50
N ASP A 257 13.87 -8.06 -12.63
CA ASP A 257 13.12 -6.82 -12.80
C ASP A 257 12.52 -6.37 -11.46
N ARG A 258 13.24 -5.48 -10.79
CA ARG A 258 12.84 -4.94 -9.48
C ARG A 258 11.61 -4.04 -9.57
N PHE A 259 11.38 -3.36 -10.70
CA PHE A 259 10.21 -2.50 -10.87
C PHE A 259 8.94 -3.32 -10.98
N GLN A 260 8.90 -4.34 -11.81
CA GLN A 260 7.75 -5.22 -11.90
C GLN A 260 7.53 -6.00 -10.58
N LEU A 261 8.60 -6.50 -9.94
CA LEU A 261 8.49 -7.14 -8.62
C LEU A 261 7.96 -6.21 -7.53
N SER A 262 8.22 -4.89 -7.65
CA SER A 262 7.69 -3.92 -6.68
C SER A 262 6.16 -3.87 -6.66
N PHE A 263 5.51 -4.19 -7.77
CA PHE A 263 4.06 -4.35 -7.82
C PHE A 263 3.58 -5.44 -6.85
N TYR A 264 4.23 -6.60 -6.87
CA TYR A 264 3.90 -7.73 -5.98
C TYR A 264 4.21 -7.42 -4.52
N ARG A 265 5.35 -6.79 -4.21
CA ARG A 265 5.67 -6.29 -2.86
C ARG A 265 4.58 -5.34 -2.35
N ASN A 266 4.12 -4.43 -3.19
CA ASN A 266 3.14 -3.43 -2.80
C ASN A 266 1.74 -4.03 -2.51
N MET A 267 1.45 -5.24 -2.99
CA MET A 267 0.25 -5.98 -2.60
C MET A 267 0.26 -6.42 -1.13
N THR A 268 1.43 -6.46 -0.48
CA THR A 268 1.56 -6.84 0.95
C THR A 268 1.80 -5.66 1.88
N ILE A 269 2.29 -4.54 1.38
CA ILE A 269 2.79 -3.42 2.19
C ILE A 269 1.75 -2.83 3.13
N HIS A 270 0.48 -2.84 2.73
CA HIS A 270 -0.63 -2.30 3.52
C HIS A 270 -0.82 -3.01 4.87
N LEU A 271 -0.38 -4.27 5.00
CA LEU A 271 -0.43 -5.02 6.26
C LEU A 271 0.65 -4.59 7.24
N PHE A 272 1.77 -4.04 6.77
CA PHE A 272 2.97 -3.77 7.54
C PHE A 272 3.39 -2.31 7.55
N ILE A 273 2.52 -1.41 7.07
CA ILE A 273 2.87 0.00 6.96
C ILE A 273 3.19 0.65 8.31
N SER A 274 2.51 0.25 9.37
CA SER A 274 2.74 0.80 10.70
C SER A 274 4.10 0.37 11.26
N GLU A 275 4.46 -0.91 11.14
CA GLU A 275 5.77 -1.44 11.53
C GLU A 275 6.89 -0.83 10.67
N ALA A 276 6.65 -0.67 9.38
CA ALA A 276 7.60 -0.05 8.46
C ALA A 276 7.88 1.41 8.83
N LEU A 277 6.85 2.18 9.21
CA LEU A 277 7.01 3.57 9.67
C LEU A 277 7.78 3.65 10.99
N VAL A 278 7.49 2.78 11.95
CA VAL A 278 8.21 2.73 13.24
C VAL A 278 9.68 2.38 12.99
N SER A 279 9.95 1.32 12.22
CA SER A 279 11.31 0.89 11.92
C SER A 279 12.10 1.96 11.16
N ALA A 280 11.50 2.63 10.17
CA ALA A 280 12.14 3.72 9.45
C ALA A 280 12.41 4.93 10.35
N SER A 281 11.52 5.25 11.29
CA SER A 281 11.70 6.33 12.26
C SER A 281 12.87 6.07 13.23
N MET A 282 13.08 4.80 13.60
CA MET A 282 14.21 4.40 14.45
C MET A 282 15.53 4.26 13.69
N TYR A 283 15.50 4.24 12.36
CA TYR A 283 16.64 3.83 11.53
C TYR A 283 17.94 4.56 11.85
N ILE A 284 17.92 5.88 12.03
CA ILE A 284 19.11 6.68 12.32
C ILE A 284 19.76 6.25 13.65
N LYS A 285 18.94 6.01 14.69
CA LYS A 285 19.44 5.57 16.01
C LYS A 285 20.04 4.16 15.92
N VAL A 286 19.35 3.25 15.23
CA VAL A 286 19.78 1.86 15.05
C VAL A 286 21.04 1.77 14.19
N LYS A 287 21.13 2.55 13.10
CA LYS A 287 22.29 2.55 12.18
C LYS A 287 23.56 3.09 12.82
N ARG A 288 23.47 4.08 13.71
CA ARG A 288 24.62 4.61 14.42
C ARG A 288 25.35 3.59 15.29
N GLY A 289 24.66 2.51 15.69
CA GLY A 289 25.24 1.48 16.55
C GLY A 289 25.55 2.00 17.97
N GLY A 290 26.63 1.53 18.58
CA GLY A 290 27.05 1.98 19.92
C GLY A 290 26.37 1.24 21.08
N GLY A 291 25.71 0.14 20.78
CA GLY A 291 25.05 -0.71 21.78
C GLY A 291 23.65 -0.26 22.18
N PRO A 292 23.00 -0.96 23.15
CA PRO A 292 21.61 -0.78 23.49
C PRO A 292 21.22 0.66 23.85
N ALA A 293 22.06 1.34 24.64
CA ALA A 293 21.78 2.71 25.10
C ALA A 293 21.70 3.74 23.96
N ASN A 294 22.48 3.55 22.90
CA ASN A 294 22.50 4.45 21.75
C ASN A 294 21.48 4.09 20.67
N GLN A 295 21.01 2.84 20.65
CA GLN A 295 19.97 2.35 19.74
C GLN A 295 18.57 2.44 20.35
N ARG A 296 18.34 3.48 21.12
CA ARG A 296 17.13 3.79 21.86
C ARG A 296 16.60 5.15 21.46
N ILE A 297 15.29 5.29 21.41
CA ILE A 297 14.57 6.54 21.10
C ILE A 297 13.48 6.77 22.16
N GLU A 298 13.34 8.00 22.62
CA GLU A 298 12.24 8.39 23.51
C GLU A 298 10.90 8.31 22.77
N TYR A 299 9.84 7.87 23.47
CA TYR A 299 8.52 7.64 22.87
C TYR A 299 7.97 8.88 22.14
N GLU A 300 8.07 10.08 22.73
CA GLU A 300 7.57 11.31 22.11
C GLU A 300 8.40 11.74 20.88
N GLU A 301 9.70 11.48 20.88
CA GLU A 301 10.55 11.66 19.70
C GLU A 301 10.12 10.70 18.58
N LEU A 302 9.95 9.42 18.91
CA LEU A 302 9.46 8.41 17.97
C LEU A 302 8.09 8.78 17.38
N ARG A 303 7.15 9.15 18.25
CA ARG A 303 5.81 9.56 17.88
C ARG A 303 5.82 10.74 16.89
N THR A 304 6.68 11.72 17.15
CA THR A 304 6.85 12.90 16.28
C THR A 304 7.37 12.47 14.89
N GLN A 305 8.36 11.58 14.84
CA GLN A 305 8.92 11.08 13.57
C GLN A 305 7.93 10.21 12.81
N VAL A 306 7.19 9.31 13.48
CA VAL A 306 6.14 8.50 12.86
C VAL A 306 5.01 9.38 12.33
N LEU A 307 4.61 10.43 13.08
CA LEU A 307 3.62 11.40 12.62
C LEU A 307 4.10 12.10 11.34
N PHE A 308 5.33 12.58 11.32
CA PHE A 308 5.93 13.24 10.16
C PHE A 308 5.92 12.33 8.92
N LEU A 309 6.42 11.10 9.04
CA LEU A 309 6.41 10.14 7.93
C LEU A 309 4.98 9.79 7.48
N SER A 310 4.06 9.60 8.42
CA SER A 310 2.67 9.30 8.09
C SER A 310 1.96 10.44 7.36
N GLN A 311 2.35 11.69 7.64
CA GLN A 311 1.84 12.86 6.92
C GLN A 311 2.40 12.94 5.50
N ILE A 312 3.70 12.72 5.33
CA ILE A 312 4.34 12.65 4.00
C ILE A 312 3.68 11.57 3.14
N PHE A 313 3.49 10.37 3.69
CA PHE A 313 2.91 9.24 2.95
C PHE A 313 1.39 9.17 2.99
N ARG A 314 0.70 10.23 3.43
CA ARG A 314 -0.76 10.25 3.54
C ARG A 314 -1.49 9.97 2.22
N GLY A 315 -0.90 10.36 1.10
CA GLY A 315 -1.43 10.10 -0.25
C GLY A 315 -1.07 8.72 -0.80
N GLU A 316 -0.11 8.03 -0.17
CA GLU A 316 0.47 6.79 -0.67
C GLU A 316 -0.15 5.54 -0.05
N PHE A 317 -0.64 5.61 1.18
CA PHE A 317 -1.14 4.47 1.94
C PHE A 317 -2.48 4.73 2.61
N ILE A 318 -3.24 3.65 2.80
CA ILE A 318 -4.47 3.64 3.60
C ILE A 318 -4.09 3.24 5.02
N TYR A 319 -4.30 4.13 5.96
CA TYR A 319 -3.98 3.90 7.38
C TYR A 319 -5.19 3.37 8.14
N PRO A 320 -4.97 2.61 9.25
CA PRO A 320 -6.03 2.23 10.18
C PRO A 320 -6.76 3.46 10.74
N THR A 321 -8.04 3.28 11.07
CA THR A 321 -8.94 4.40 11.43
C THR A 321 -8.91 4.79 12.90
N GLU A 322 -8.19 4.07 13.75
CA GLU A 322 -8.20 4.21 15.22
C GLU A 322 -7.43 5.43 15.75
N GLY A 323 -6.71 6.11 14.88
CA GLY A 323 -5.88 7.26 15.24
C GLY A 323 -4.42 6.89 15.54
N LEU A 324 -3.52 7.90 15.41
CA LEU A 324 -2.06 7.67 15.45
C LEU A 324 -1.57 7.05 16.76
N ALA A 325 -2.02 7.57 17.90
CA ALA A 325 -1.53 7.11 19.21
C ALA A 325 -1.88 5.65 19.47
N VAL A 326 -3.14 5.28 19.23
CA VAL A 326 -3.61 3.89 19.42
C VAL A 326 -2.90 2.93 18.45
N ASN A 327 -2.76 3.34 17.19
CA ASN A 327 -2.06 2.55 16.18
C ASN A 327 -0.59 2.37 16.53
N LEU A 328 0.09 3.43 17.01
CA LEU A 328 1.50 3.37 17.42
C LEU A 328 1.68 2.41 18.59
N ASP A 329 0.88 2.55 19.64
CA ASP A 329 0.98 1.70 20.83
C ASP A 329 0.71 0.21 20.48
N ASN A 330 -0.29 -0.07 19.66
CA ASN A 330 -0.59 -1.43 19.20
C ASN A 330 0.55 -2.00 18.35
N THR A 331 1.14 -1.18 17.47
CA THR A 331 2.28 -1.57 16.64
C THR A 331 3.51 -1.88 17.49
N LEU A 332 3.83 -1.04 18.47
CA LEU A 332 4.96 -1.24 19.38
C LEU A 332 4.80 -2.51 20.21
N LYS A 333 3.60 -2.78 20.76
CA LYS A 333 3.30 -4.04 21.46
C LYS A 333 3.45 -5.26 20.57
N GLY A 334 3.04 -5.16 19.29
CA GLY A 334 3.23 -6.22 18.31
C GLY A 334 4.71 -6.49 18.01
N LEU A 335 5.51 -5.43 17.80
CA LEU A 335 6.95 -5.54 17.57
C LEU A 335 7.71 -6.08 18.81
N GLU A 336 7.26 -5.73 20.02
CA GLU A 336 7.80 -6.29 21.28
C GLU A 336 7.47 -7.78 21.40
N ALA A 337 6.24 -8.18 21.13
CA ALA A 337 5.82 -9.59 21.14
C ALA A 337 6.62 -10.44 20.15
N ASP A 338 7.02 -9.83 19.02
CA ASP A 338 7.87 -10.44 17.99
C ASP A 338 9.38 -10.36 18.33
N SER A 339 9.76 -9.83 19.50
CA SER A 339 11.14 -9.62 19.94
C SER A 339 11.99 -8.78 19.01
N ILE A 340 11.38 -7.82 18.30
CA ILE A 340 12.07 -6.88 17.39
C ILE A 340 12.49 -5.63 18.13
N VAL A 341 11.63 -5.15 19.04
CA VAL A 341 11.93 -4.01 19.91
C VAL A 341 11.73 -4.36 21.37
N ASP A 342 12.44 -3.67 22.26
CA ASP A 342 12.21 -3.66 23.70
C ASP A 342 11.56 -2.35 24.09
N LEU A 343 10.52 -2.41 24.94
CA LEU A 343 9.77 -1.26 25.41
C LEU A 343 10.11 -0.96 26.87
N GLU A 344 10.59 0.25 27.13
CA GLU A 344 10.70 0.76 28.50
C GLU A 344 9.38 1.39 28.93
N ARG A 345 8.99 1.14 30.19
CA ARG A 345 7.74 1.64 30.76
C ARG A 345 7.99 2.32 32.10
N ASP A 346 7.18 3.32 32.40
CA ASP A 346 7.15 3.93 33.72
C ASP A 346 6.40 3.06 34.76
N ALA A 347 6.30 3.55 35.98
CA ALA A 347 5.60 2.87 37.07
C ALA A 347 4.08 2.69 36.80
N GLU A 348 3.52 3.46 35.88
CA GLU A 348 2.12 3.42 35.47
C GLU A 348 1.89 2.50 34.26
N GLY A 349 2.96 1.91 33.71
CA GLY A 349 2.93 1.03 32.56
C GLY A 349 2.89 1.74 31.20
N LYS A 350 3.06 3.06 31.16
CA LYS A 350 3.13 3.84 29.92
C LYS A 350 4.50 3.70 29.29
N ILE A 351 4.53 3.55 27.95
CA ILE A 351 5.77 3.44 27.19
C ILE A 351 6.52 4.78 27.26
N THR A 352 7.77 4.75 27.66
CA THR A 352 8.66 5.91 27.77
C THR A 352 9.74 5.93 26.72
N ALA A 353 10.26 4.75 26.35
CA ALA A 353 11.26 4.63 25.29
C ALA A 353 11.16 3.29 24.57
N VAL A 354 11.75 3.25 23.38
CA VAL A 354 11.76 2.10 22.48
C VAL A 354 13.20 1.86 22.04
N GLY A 355 13.68 0.64 22.19
CA GLY A 355 15.00 0.20 21.76
C GLY A 355 14.94 -0.99 20.82
N LEU A 356 16.02 -1.26 20.11
CA LEU A 356 16.15 -2.49 19.34
C LEU A 356 16.37 -3.67 20.32
N ALA A 357 15.57 -4.74 20.20
CA ALA A 357 15.67 -5.88 21.08
C ALA A 357 17.04 -6.59 20.97
N ASP A 358 17.54 -7.13 22.09
CA ASP A 358 18.81 -7.83 22.11
C ASP A 358 18.81 -9.10 21.24
N ALA A 359 17.66 -9.79 21.15
CA ALA A 359 17.48 -10.94 20.27
C ALA A 359 17.66 -10.55 18.80
N GLU A 360 16.99 -9.48 18.39
CA GLU A 360 17.04 -8.96 17.03
C GLU A 360 18.44 -8.42 16.66
N ARG A 361 19.11 -7.77 17.62
CA ARG A 361 20.51 -7.31 17.45
C ARG A 361 21.47 -8.47 17.22
N ARG A 362 21.34 -9.56 17.99
CA ARG A 362 22.17 -10.78 17.83
C ARG A 362 21.88 -11.53 16.54
N ALA A 363 20.63 -11.51 16.06
CA ALA A 363 20.23 -12.08 14.77
C ALA A 363 20.64 -11.23 13.57
N GLY A 364 21.31 -10.09 13.76
CA GLY A 364 21.74 -9.21 12.67
C GLY A 364 20.67 -8.25 12.16
N ARG A 365 19.64 -7.99 12.94
CA ARG A 365 18.53 -7.07 12.65
C ARG A 365 17.65 -7.46 11.46
N GLU A 366 17.54 -8.73 11.22
CA GLU A 366 16.92 -9.27 10.02
C GLU A 366 15.46 -8.86 9.84
N ASN A 367 14.66 -8.94 10.90
CA ASN A 367 13.23 -8.62 10.85
C ASN A 367 12.99 -7.11 10.94
N TYR A 368 13.81 -6.41 11.72
CA TYR A 368 13.80 -4.94 11.77
C TYR A 368 14.14 -4.34 10.41
N ASP A 369 15.22 -4.81 9.79
CA ASP A 369 15.66 -4.35 8.46
C ASP A 369 14.61 -4.69 7.39
N PHE A 370 13.92 -5.83 7.50
CA PHE A 370 12.80 -6.17 6.61
C PHE A 370 11.74 -5.08 6.61
N TYR A 371 11.23 -4.67 7.78
CA TYR A 371 10.21 -3.63 7.87
C TYR A 371 10.74 -2.27 7.40
N CYS A 372 11.96 -1.93 7.75
CA CYS A 372 12.58 -0.69 7.31
C CYS A 372 12.68 -0.64 5.78
N PHE A 373 13.18 -1.70 5.14
CA PHE A 373 13.37 -1.73 3.68
C PHE A 373 12.07 -1.92 2.90
N LEU A 374 10.99 -2.32 3.54
CA LEU A 374 9.68 -2.39 2.91
C LEU A 374 9.18 -0.99 2.46
N ILE A 375 9.39 0.04 3.28
CA ILE A 375 8.99 1.43 2.97
C ILE A 375 10.10 2.26 2.33
N TRP A 376 11.35 1.80 2.40
CA TRP A 376 12.52 2.59 1.99
C TRP A 376 12.45 3.15 0.57
N PRO A 377 11.99 2.44 -0.47
CA PRO A 377 11.86 3.01 -1.81
C PRO A 377 10.93 4.22 -1.90
N PHE A 378 9.94 4.31 -1.02
CA PHE A 378 9.06 5.49 -0.95
C PHE A 378 9.78 6.67 -0.27
N VAL A 379 10.58 6.39 0.77
CA VAL A 379 11.43 7.41 1.40
C VAL A 379 12.41 7.99 0.37
N GLU A 380 13.08 7.15 -0.40
CA GLU A 380 13.99 7.57 -1.49
C GLU A 380 13.27 8.43 -2.52
N SER A 381 12.08 8.02 -2.97
CA SER A 381 11.31 8.76 -3.97
C SER A 381 10.91 10.16 -3.47
N PHE A 382 10.47 10.27 -2.22
CA PHE A 382 10.16 11.58 -1.62
C PHE A 382 11.40 12.44 -1.42
N TRP A 383 12.52 11.83 -1.04
CA TRP A 383 13.80 12.53 -0.92
C TRP A 383 14.25 13.09 -2.28
N LEU A 384 14.23 12.28 -3.35
CA LEU A 384 14.55 12.72 -4.71
C LEU A 384 13.63 13.87 -5.16
N GLY A 385 12.33 13.76 -4.88
CA GLY A 385 11.38 14.84 -5.15
C GLY A 385 11.73 16.13 -4.40
N ALA A 386 12.09 16.04 -3.13
CA ALA A 386 12.47 17.20 -2.34
C ALA A 386 13.78 17.85 -2.88
N VAL A 387 14.78 17.05 -3.22
CA VAL A 387 16.04 17.54 -3.80
C VAL A 387 15.81 18.25 -5.14
N SER A 388 14.96 17.69 -6.01
CA SER A 388 14.64 18.33 -7.29
C SER A 388 13.89 19.65 -7.12
N LEU A 389 13.00 19.75 -6.13
CA LEU A 389 12.34 21.03 -5.79
C LEU A 389 13.32 22.07 -5.26
N MET A 390 14.34 21.68 -4.48
CA MET A 390 15.38 22.60 -4.03
C MET A 390 16.13 23.24 -5.20
N GLY A 391 16.41 22.48 -6.26
CA GLY A 391 17.05 22.99 -7.49
C GLY A 391 16.18 23.95 -8.30
N LEU A 392 14.89 23.98 -8.06
CA LEU A 392 13.93 24.88 -8.72
C LEU A 392 13.60 26.12 -7.89
N THR A 393 14.09 26.20 -6.64
CA THR A 393 13.83 27.35 -5.76
C THR A 393 14.47 28.59 -6.35
N PRO A 394 13.74 29.70 -6.62
CA PRO A 394 14.32 30.92 -7.13
C PRO A 394 15.32 31.51 -6.14
N PRO A 395 16.35 32.25 -6.61
CA PRO A 395 17.26 32.96 -5.72
C PRO A 395 16.51 33.89 -4.77
N LEU A 396 17.04 34.05 -3.54
CA LEU A 396 16.42 34.85 -2.46
C LEU A 396 16.05 36.29 -2.84
N ASN A 397 16.60 36.81 -3.95
CA ASN A 397 16.38 38.18 -4.44
C ASN A 397 15.43 38.24 -5.65
N HIS A 398 14.65 37.19 -5.92
CA HIS A 398 13.73 37.17 -7.05
C HIS A 398 12.43 37.91 -6.71
N GLU A 399 12.17 39.04 -7.39
CA GLU A 399 10.92 39.80 -7.31
C GLU A 399 9.82 39.12 -8.14
N GLY A 400 9.34 37.97 -7.74
CA GLY A 400 8.26 37.27 -8.40
C GLY A 400 7.42 36.48 -7.41
N ASP A 401 6.20 36.10 -7.82
CA ASP A 401 5.24 35.37 -6.97
C ASP A 401 5.71 33.97 -6.52
N GLY A 402 6.89 33.51 -6.92
CA GLY A 402 7.48 32.24 -6.51
C GLY A 402 6.73 30.99 -6.96
N TRP A 403 5.67 31.13 -7.78
CA TRP A 403 4.91 29.99 -8.30
C TRP A 403 5.65 29.28 -9.41
N LEU A 404 5.75 27.96 -9.32
CA LEU A 404 6.36 27.11 -10.32
C LEU A 404 5.27 26.32 -11.08
N ASP A 405 5.49 26.14 -12.38
CA ASP A 405 4.65 25.30 -13.21
C ASP A 405 4.80 23.82 -12.78
N ALA A 406 3.67 23.15 -12.49
CA ALA A 406 3.67 21.77 -12.00
C ALA A 406 4.34 20.78 -12.98
N LYS A 407 4.22 21.03 -14.30
CA LYS A 407 4.84 20.18 -15.30
C LYS A 407 6.36 20.35 -15.30
N LYS A 408 6.86 21.59 -15.18
CA LYS A 408 8.30 21.84 -15.04
C LYS A 408 8.88 21.19 -13.80
N CYS A 409 8.15 21.21 -12.67
CA CYS A 409 8.55 20.51 -11.46
C CYS A 409 8.63 18.99 -11.69
N GLN A 410 7.64 18.42 -12.37
CA GLN A 410 7.63 16.99 -12.70
C GLN A 410 8.78 16.62 -13.64
N ASP A 411 8.98 17.37 -14.72
CA ASP A 411 10.05 17.12 -15.70
C ASP A 411 11.43 17.23 -15.03
N SER A 412 11.63 18.22 -14.15
CA SER A 412 12.87 18.37 -13.39
C SER A 412 13.09 17.21 -12.41
N SER A 413 12.04 16.75 -11.71
CA SER A 413 12.14 15.61 -10.81
C SER A 413 12.49 14.32 -11.55
N GLN A 414 11.96 14.10 -12.74
CA GLN A 414 12.32 12.97 -13.59
C GLN A 414 13.78 13.05 -14.07
N LEU A 415 14.23 14.24 -14.47
CA LEU A 415 15.61 14.46 -14.89
C LEU A 415 16.60 14.19 -13.75
N VAL A 416 16.34 14.74 -12.56
CA VAL A 416 17.17 14.50 -11.37
C VAL A 416 17.19 13.01 -11.02
N SER A 417 16.05 12.33 -11.06
CA SER A 417 15.95 10.89 -10.76
C SER A 417 16.73 10.02 -11.77
N SER A 418 16.88 10.47 -13.01
CA SER A 418 17.64 9.73 -14.04
C SER A 418 19.16 9.93 -13.95
N HIS A 419 19.63 10.95 -13.24
CA HIS A 419 21.06 11.31 -13.15
C HIS A 419 21.66 11.06 -11.76
N LEU A 420 20.84 10.94 -10.72
CA LEU A 420 21.32 10.61 -9.39
C LEU A 420 21.32 9.08 -9.20
N PRO A 421 22.42 8.50 -8.72
CA PRO A 421 22.41 7.14 -8.26
C PRO A 421 21.37 6.99 -7.15
N SER A 422 20.75 5.81 -7.04
CA SER A 422 19.79 5.56 -5.97
C SER A 422 20.45 5.84 -4.61
N PHE A 423 19.68 6.29 -3.64
CA PHE A 423 20.21 6.54 -2.28
C PHE A 423 20.90 5.28 -1.71
N GLY A 424 20.46 4.09 -2.12
CA GLY A 424 21.12 2.83 -1.80
C GLY A 424 22.52 2.72 -2.41
N GLU A 425 22.73 3.16 -3.63
CA GLU A 425 24.04 3.17 -4.28
C GLU A 425 24.97 4.23 -3.66
N ILE A 426 24.44 5.40 -3.28
CA ILE A 426 25.20 6.41 -2.55
C ILE A 426 25.64 5.88 -1.18
N LEU A 427 24.77 5.20 -0.44
CA LEU A 427 25.12 4.57 0.84
C LEU A 427 26.16 3.46 0.67
N GLN A 428 26.05 2.67 -0.39
CA GLN A 428 27.01 1.61 -0.69
C GLN A 428 28.37 2.21 -1.03
N GLN A 429 28.46 3.26 -1.85
CA GLN A 429 29.69 3.99 -2.14
C GLN A 429 30.31 4.61 -0.88
N VAL A 430 29.50 5.16 0.02
CA VAL A 430 29.98 5.69 1.30
C VAL A 430 30.52 4.59 2.21
N GLU A 431 29.90 3.40 2.20
CA GLU A 431 30.40 2.24 2.96
C GLU A 431 31.68 1.67 2.35
N GLU A 432 31.75 1.55 1.03
CA GLU A 432 32.95 1.09 0.32
C GLU A 432 34.13 2.04 0.53
N ASN A 433 33.91 3.35 0.42
CA ASN A 433 34.95 4.38 0.69
C ASN A 433 35.42 4.40 2.16
N LYS A 434 34.62 3.92 3.12
CA LYS A 434 35.05 3.75 4.52
C LYS A 434 35.88 2.52 4.74
N ILE A 435 35.70 1.47 3.93
CA ILE A 435 36.48 0.23 4.02
C ILE A 435 37.88 0.43 3.41
N GLU A 436 38.00 1.28 2.39
CA GLU A 436 39.31 1.63 1.78
C GLU A 436 40.17 2.58 2.64
N GLN A 437 39.59 3.22 3.67
CA GLN A 437 40.31 4.14 4.57
C GLN A 437 40.73 3.51 5.91
N HIS A 438 40.54 2.20 6.08
CA HIS A 438 40.97 1.40 7.23
C HIS A 438 41.71 0.17 6.75
#